data_93372962494c2918bb9ba5d7749ab767
#
_entry.id   93372962494c2918bb9ba5d7749ab767
#
_cell.length_a   1.000
_cell.length_b   1.000
_cell.length_c   1.000
_cell.angle_alpha   90.00
_cell.angle_beta   90.00
_cell.angle_gamma   90.00
#
_symmetry.space_group_name_H-M   'P 1'
#
loop_
_entity.id
_entity.type
_entity.pdbx_description
1 polymer ?
#
loop_
_entity_poly.entity_id
_entity_poly.type
_entity_poly.pdbx_seq_one_letter_code
_entity_poly.pdbx_strand_id
1 'polypeptide(L)'
;MKKRLVTALVIAAFWTSGVRAQNTLPDLGDISSASLSDTQERTIGNRIMREVRNDPAFLDDPEVTDYITSVGQRLLSVADNPPPDITFFMVKDDSINAFAMVGGHVFIHTGLLLLTQDESELAGVMAHELSHVLQKHQARMTRDASRGQWTSLAALAVALLAARSNSNQAGQVTEAALAGATAFSIQNQLDYTREHEREADRVGFTLLEKAGYDPRGMATFFERMQRANRVNEQQKGALPSYLRTHPMTTERIAEMQDRLEKMPPRILAPDSIEYKISKARMRAAQGSTSDALRFFKVALEDATVLRPREDVYGMALAQRRAHDLDGAWKTLQPIRMQGRTHPAFEVLAGQILADMHKGDEALAVYKTALKTWPGYRALAYAYLDELLQTGHNKEAIADLEDRLRSRPDDWRLYELQARAFEATGASLSQHRAQAESYYRRGNLAAAVDQLEIAVKFRKGSDFYEMSIAESRLRELRAALENERAAEKALKIS
;
A
#
# COMPACT_ATOMS: atom_id res chain seq x y z
N MET A 1 -86.42 -32.86 12.49
CA MET A 1 -86.48 -31.37 12.63
C MET A 1 -85.47 -30.91 13.67
N LYS A 2 -84.52 -30.14 13.28
CA LYS A 2 -83.76 -29.09 13.99
C LYS A 2 -82.38 -29.00 13.37
N LYS A 3 -82.21 -27.95 12.52
CA LYS A 3 -80.97 -27.54 11.92
C LYS A 3 -80.03 -27.00 13.02
N ARG A 4 -78.76 -27.45 13.01
CA ARG A 4 -77.71 -26.79 13.78
C ARG A 4 -76.74 -26.14 12.79
N LEU A 5 -76.71 -24.81 12.83
CA LEU A 5 -75.70 -23.96 12.17
C LEU A 5 -74.33 -24.20 12.90
N VAL A 6 -73.29 -24.50 12.13
CA VAL A 6 -71.94 -24.48 12.60
C VAL A 6 -71.26 -23.23 12.01
N THR A 7 -70.98 -22.27 12.87
CA THR A 7 -70.25 -21.05 12.52
C THR A 7 -68.77 -21.37 12.52
N ALA A 8 -68.14 -21.35 11.34
CA ALA A 8 -66.69 -21.49 11.20
C ALA A 8 -66.04 -20.14 11.43
N LEU A 9 -65.24 -20.04 12.48
CA LEU A 9 -64.41 -18.89 12.81
C LEU A 9 -63.10 -18.99 12.01
N VAL A 10 -62.91 -18.11 11.00
CA VAL A 10 -61.68 -17.99 10.24
C VAL A 10 -60.76 -17.03 11.00
N ILE A 11 -59.76 -17.57 11.67
CA ILE A 11 -58.65 -16.76 12.26
C ILE A 11 -57.69 -16.44 11.14
N ALA A 12 -57.73 -15.19 10.64
CA ALA A 12 -56.71 -14.65 9.75
C ALA A 12 -55.46 -14.32 10.54
N ALA A 13 -54.41 -15.15 10.46
CA ALA A 13 -53.11 -14.86 10.96
C ALA A 13 -52.43 -13.84 10.05
N PHE A 14 -52.37 -12.60 10.51
CA PHE A 14 -51.54 -11.58 9.88
C PHE A 14 -50.06 -11.93 10.18
N TRP A 15 -49.41 -12.52 9.20
CA TRP A 15 -47.96 -12.54 9.18
C TRP A 15 -47.46 -11.13 8.85
N THR A 16 -47.00 -10.40 9.83
CA THR A 16 -46.21 -9.19 9.62
C THR A 16 -44.82 -9.61 9.11
N SER A 17 -44.70 -9.66 7.78
CA SER A 17 -43.40 -9.73 7.15
C SER A 17 -42.66 -8.43 7.49
N GLY A 18 -41.76 -8.48 8.47
CA GLY A 18 -40.84 -7.39 8.73
C GLY A 18 -40.01 -7.14 7.47
N VAL A 19 -40.35 -6.11 6.72
CA VAL A 19 -39.50 -5.57 5.66
C VAL A 19 -38.24 -5.07 6.35
N ARG A 20 -37.20 -5.90 6.37
CA ARG A 20 -35.85 -5.39 6.59
C ARG A 20 -35.56 -4.46 5.42
N ALA A 21 -35.56 -3.16 5.67
CA ALA A 21 -34.98 -2.20 4.77
C ALA A 21 -33.53 -2.61 4.56
N GLN A 22 -33.25 -3.28 3.44
CA GLN A 22 -31.89 -3.38 2.94
C GLN A 22 -31.50 -1.95 2.57
N ASN A 23 -30.63 -1.36 3.35
CA ASN A 23 -29.92 -0.15 2.97
C ASN A 23 -28.87 -0.50 1.89
N THR A 24 -29.32 -1.06 0.79
CA THR A 24 -28.55 -1.06 -0.45
C THR A 24 -28.64 0.35 -0.97
N LEU A 25 -27.50 1.04 -0.98
CA LEU A 25 -27.36 2.30 -1.72
C LEU A 25 -27.91 2.07 -3.13
N PRO A 26 -28.71 2.97 -3.67
CA PRO A 26 -29.24 2.80 -5.01
C PRO A 26 -28.06 2.68 -5.98
N ASP A 27 -28.07 1.60 -6.77
CA ASP A 27 -27.25 1.48 -7.97
C ASP A 27 -27.69 2.61 -8.92
N LEU A 28 -26.89 3.66 -9.03
CA LEU A 28 -27.19 4.86 -9.80
C LEU A 28 -27.07 4.64 -11.32
N GLY A 29 -27.30 3.41 -11.78
CA GLY A 29 -27.47 3.09 -13.19
C GLY A 29 -26.15 2.95 -13.96
N ASP A 30 -26.21 2.10 -14.96
CA ASP A 30 -25.10 1.78 -15.86
C ASP A 30 -24.54 3.05 -16.55
N ILE A 31 -23.34 3.46 -16.14
CA ILE A 31 -22.64 4.69 -16.60
C ILE A 31 -21.91 4.42 -17.92
N SER A 32 -22.44 3.55 -18.75
CA SER A 32 -21.72 2.85 -19.81
C SER A 32 -21.30 3.67 -21.05
N SER A 33 -21.69 4.94 -21.20
CA SER A 33 -21.45 5.61 -22.50
C SER A 33 -20.50 6.81 -22.51
N ALA A 34 -20.01 7.28 -21.35
CA ALA A 34 -19.15 8.46 -21.28
C ALA A 34 -17.92 8.32 -20.34
N SER A 35 -17.79 7.22 -19.59
CA SER A 35 -16.65 6.94 -18.71
C SER A 35 -15.62 6.04 -19.39
N LEU A 36 -14.38 6.03 -18.89
CA LEU A 36 -13.38 5.04 -19.27
C LEU A 36 -13.91 3.63 -19.02
N SER A 37 -13.66 2.72 -19.96
CA SER A 37 -13.91 1.31 -19.71
C SER A 37 -12.95 0.77 -18.64
N ASP A 38 -13.33 -0.28 -17.91
CA ASP A 38 -12.46 -0.92 -16.90
C ASP A 38 -11.10 -1.32 -17.49
N THR A 39 -11.05 -1.71 -18.77
CA THR A 39 -9.80 -2.01 -19.49
C THR A 39 -8.93 -0.77 -19.69
N GLN A 40 -9.53 0.37 -20.01
CA GLN A 40 -8.81 1.63 -20.16
C GLN A 40 -8.30 2.14 -18.82
N GLU A 41 -9.10 2.05 -17.76
CA GLU A 41 -8.67 2.39 -16.39
C GLU A 41 -7.48 1.55 -15.95
N ARG A 42 -7.52 0.23 -16.19
CA ARG A 42 -6.39 -0.67 -15.89
C ARG A 42 -5.14 -0.31 -16.71
N THR A 43 -5.27 -0.03 -17.98
CA THR A 43 -4.14 0.35 -18.84
C THR A 43 -3.45 1.61 -18.33
N ILE A 44 -4.24 2.63 -17.98
CA ILE A 44 -3.75 3.88 -17.39
C ILE A 44 -3.10 3.61 -16.02
N GLY A 45 -3.79 2.86 -15.14
CA GLY A 45 -3.29 2.50 -13.82
C GLY A 45 -1.96 1.75 -13.87
N ASN A 46 -1.85 0.75 -14.73
CA ASN A 46 -0.61 -0.02 -14.93
C ASN A 46 0.55 0.86 -15.42
N ARG A 47 0.28 1.81 -16.31
CA ARG A 47 1.29 2.77 -16.78
C ARG A 47 1.76 3.65 -15.63
N ILE A 48 0.85 4.22 -14.86
CA ILE A 48 1.18 5.04 -13.69
C ILE A 48 2.00 4.23 -12.69
N MET A 49 1.59 3.00 -12.39
CA MET A 49 2.30 2.15 -11.43
C MET A 49 3.71 1.79 -11.88
N ARG A 50 3.94 1.66 -13.18
CA ARG A 50 5.28 1.44 -13.74
C ARG A 50 6.22 2.61 -13.42
N GLU A 51 5.74 3.85 -13.61
CA GLU A 51 6.49 5.05 -13.29
C GLU A 51 6.68 5.22 -11.77
N VAL A 52 5.62 5.03 -10.99
CA VAL A 52 5.65 5.13 -9.52
C VAL A 52 6.66 4.16 -8.91
N ARG A 53 6.71 2.91 -9.37
CA ARG A 53 7.65 1.91 -8.84
C ARG A 53 9.12 2.22 -9.17
N ASN A 54 9.38 3.07 -10.14
CA ASN A 54 10.72 3.55 -10.48
C ASN A 54 11.09 4.83 -9.74
N ASP A 55 10.14 5.46 -9.03
CA ASP A 55 10.39 6.68 -8.26
C ASP A 55 11.10 6.36 -6.94
N PRO A 56 12.17 7.09 -6.56
CA PRO A 56 12.84 6.93 -5.27
C PRO A 56 11.96 7.14 -4.03
N ALA A 57 10.82 7.83 -4.18
CA ALA A 57 9.84 8.01 -3.13
C ALA A 57 8.93 6.78 -2.92
N PHE A 58 8.94 5.83 -3.85
CA PHE A 58 8.23 4.57 -3.65
C PHE A 58 8.86 3.78 -2.50
N LEU A 59 8.09 3.55 -1.43
CA LEU A 59 8.59 2.82 -0.28
C LEU A 59 8.45 1.30 -0.51
N ASP A 60 9.57 0.67 -0.85
CA ASP A 60 9.65 -0.78 -0.98
C ASP A 60 10.15 -1.42 0.33
N ASP A 61 9.36 -1.27 1.39
CA ASP A 61 9.60 -1.91 2.69
C ASP A 61 8.55 -3.01 2.90
N PRO A 62 8.94 -4.29 2.90
CA PRO A 62 7.99 -5.40 2.94
C PRO A 62 7.16 -5.43 4.24
N GLU A 63 7.70 -5.00 5.37
CA GLU A 63 6.98 -4.99 6.65
C GLU A 63 5.86 -3.95 6.64
N VAL A 64 6.17 -2.74 6.19
CA VAL A 64 5.18 -1.66 6.10
C VAL A 64 4.17 -1.91 4.97
N THR A 65 4.64 -2.40 3.83
CA THR A 65 3.77 -2.73 2.69
C THR A 65 2.79 -3.84 3.04
N ASP A 66 3.23 -4.91 3.71
CA ASP A 66 2.37 -6.01 4.14
C ASP A 66 1.34 -5.52 5.18
N TYR A 67 1.75 -4.65 6.10
CA TYR A 67 0.85 -4.07 7.08
C TYR A 67 -0.25 -3.21 6.40
N ILE A 68 0.11 -2.23 5.57
CA ILE A 68 -0.85 -1.37 4.86
C ILE A 68 -1.77 -2.20 3.96
N THR A 69 -1.21 -3.20 3.27
CA THR A 69 -2.01 -4.13 2.47
C THR A 69 -3.01 -4.91 3.33
N SER A 70 -2.61 -5.34 4.53
CA SER A 70 -3.50 -6.07 5.45
C SER A 70 -4.67 -5.22 5.93
N VAL A 71 -4.43 -3.94 6.26
CA VAL A 71 -5.50 -2.99 6.60
C VAL A 71 -6.45 -2.78 5.42
N GLY A 72 -5.91 -2.55 4.23
CA GLY A 72 -6.68 -2.39 3.01
C GLY A 72 -7.52 -3.62 2.65
N GLN A 73 -6.94 -4.81 2.74
CA GLN A 73 -7.64 -6.08 2.47
C GLN A 73 -8.76 -6.34 3.51
N ARG A 74 -8.53 -5.98 4.77
CA ARG A 74 -9.56 -6.06 5.81
C ARG A 74 -10.75 -5.15 5.50
N LEU A 75 -10.51 -3.93 5.01
CA LEU A 75 -11.56 -3.01 4.55
C LEU A 75 -12.27 -3.55 3.30
N LEU A 76 -11.52 -4.09 2.33
CA LEU A 76 -12.07 -4.69 1.11
C LEU A 76 -12.94 -5.92 1.39
N SER A 77 -12.58 -6.73 2.39
CA SER A 77 -13.32 -7.96 2.72
C SER A 77 -14.77 -7.72 3.16
N VAL A 78 -15.10 -6.50 3.54
CA VAL A 78 -16.45 -6.09 3.96
C VAL A 78 -17.14 -5.15 2.97
N ALA A 79 -16.48 -4.84 1.87
CA ALA A 79 -17.04 -4.02 0.78
C ALA A 79 -17.97 -4.85 -0.12
N ASP A 80 -19.00 -4.20 -0.64
CA ASP A 80 -19.92 -4.83 -1.57
C ASP A 80 -19.31 -4.83 -2.99
N ASN A 81 -19.08 -6.02 -3.57
CA ASN A 81 -18.54 -6.22 -4.93
C ASN A 81 -17.29 -5.38 -5.28
N PRO A 82 -16.21 -5.45 -4.48
CA PRO A 82 -15.02 -4.66 -4.77
C PRO A 82 -14.36 -5.09 -6.08
N PRO A 83 -13.79 -4.15 -6.85
CA PRO A 83 -12.93 -4.51 -7.98
C PRO A 83 -11.77 -5.42 -7.54
N PRO A 84 -11.36 -6.40 -8.38
CA PRO A 84 -10.38 -7.41 -7.97
C PRO A 84 -8.95 -6.87 -7.78
N ASP A 85 -8.62 -5.74 -8.40
CA ASP A 85 -7.23 -5.28 -8.57
C ASP A 85 -6.87 -4.06 -7.69
N ILE A 86 -7.57 -3.87 -6.54
CA ILE A 86 -7.26 -2.76 -5.64
C ILE A 86 -5.99 -3.07 -4.85
N THR A 87 -5.05 -2.13 -4.87
CA THR A 87 -3.74 -2.26 -4.22
C THR A 87 -3.41 -1.03 -3.37
N PHE A 88 -2.61 -1.23 -2.32
CA PHE A 88 -2.25 -0.21 -1.36
C PHE A 88 -0.74 -0.04 -1.33
N PHE A 89 -0.27 1.21 -1.35
CA PHE A 89 1.15 1.54 -1.41
C PHE A 89 1.51 2.64 -0.42
N MET A 90 2.74 2.57 0.07
CA MET A 90 3.32 3.62 0.90
C MET A 90 4.27 4.48 0.05
N VAL A 91 4.19 5.80 0.23
CA VAL A 91 5.09 6.78 -0.37
C VAL A 91 5.95 7.40 0.71
N LYS A 92 7.26 7.43 0.51
CA LYS A 92 8.21 8.10 1.41
C LYS A 92 8.10 9.62 1.21
N ASP A 93 7.18 10.22 1.94
CA ASP A 93 6.91 11.65 1.91
C ASP A 93 6.43 12.10 3.29
N ASP A 94 7.05 13.14 3.83
CA ASP A 94 6.73 13.67 5.15
C ASP A 94 5.43 14.51 5.16
N SER A 95 4.87 14.80 3.99
CA SER A 95 3.58 15.49 3.91
C SER A 95 2.43 14.58 4.38
N ILE A 96 1.43 15.21 4.97
CA ILE A 96 0.22 14.52 5.42
C ILE A 96 -0.67 14.38 4.20
N ASN A 97 -0.69 13.19 3.59
CA ASN A 97 -1.49 12.92 2.40
C ASN A 97 -1.82 11.43 2.25
N ALA A 98 -2.96 11.15 1.62
CA ALA A 98 -3.34 9.89 1.01
C ALA A 98 -4.18 10.22 -0.23
N PHE A 99 -4.21 9.34 -1.20
CA PHE A 99 -5.03 9.54 -2.40
C PHE A 99 -5.25 8.23 -3.14
N ALA A 100 -6.41 8.12 -3.78
CA ALA A 100 -6.70 7.06 -4.71
C ALA A 100 -6.35 7.50 -6.14
N MET A 101 -5.96 6.54 -6.99
CA MET A 101 -5.69 6.76 -8.41
C MET A 101 -6.50 5.81 -9.29
N VAL A 102 -6.64 6.21 -10.55
CA VAL A 102 -7.23 5.39 -11.60
C VAL A 102 -6.54 4.02 -11.66
N GLY A 103 -7.32 2.95 -11.80
CA GLY A 103 -6.83 1.58 -11.77
C GLY A 103 -6.86 0.93 -10.39
N GLY A 104 -7.46 1.60 -9.38
CA GLY A 104 -7.66 0.99 -8.06
C GLY A 104 -6.45 1.04 -7.15
N HIS A 105 -5.55 2.00 -7.34
CA HIS A 105 -4.34 2.14 -6.53
C HIS A 105 -4.53 3.21 -5.46
N VAL A 106 -4.31 2.85 -4.19
CA VAL A 106 -4.40 3.75 -3.03
C VAL A 106 -3.01 3.99 -2.47
N PHE A 107 -2.64 5.25 -2.31
CA PHE A 107 -1.33 5.70 -1.84
C PHE A 107 -1.45 6.38 -0.50
N ILE A 108 -0.56 6.04 0.42
CA ILE A 108 -0.48 6.61 1.76
C ILE A 108 0.93 7.18 1.96
N HIS A 109 1.02 8.44 2.38
CA HIS A 109 2.30 9.05 2.70
C HIS A 109 2.79 8.64 4.09
N THR A 110 4.10 8.49 4.26
CA THR A 110 4.70 8.20 5.56
C THR A 110 4.35 9.26 6.60
N GLY A 111 4.25 10.54 6.21
CA GLY A 111 3.83 11.62 7.10
C GLY A 111 2.42 11.44 7.66
N LEU A 112 1.49 10.88 6.88
CA LEU A 112 0.15 10.57 7.36
C LEU A 112 0.18 9.44 8.40
N LEU A 113 0.86 8.32 8.12
CA LEU A 113 1.02 7.23 9.09
C LEU A 113 1.62 7.72 10.41
N LEU A 114 2.63 8.58 10.34
CA LEU A 114 3.28 9.12 11.54
C LEU A 114 2.41 10.09 12.33
N LEU A 115 1.45 10.76 11.68
CA LEU A 115 0.52 11.69 12.32
C LEU A 115 -0.63 10.97 13.03
N THR A 116 -1.11 9.82 12.52
CA THR A 116 -2.22 9.08 13.14
C THR A 116 -1.90 8.72 14.60
N GLN A 117 -2.89 8.80 15.50
CA GLN A 117 -2.72 8.52 16.93
C GLN A 117 -3.01 7.07 17.27
N ASP A 118 -3.94 6.46 16.53
CA ASP A 118 -4.31 5.05 16.63
C ASP A 118 -4.51 4.43 15.25
N GLU A 119 -4.65 3.12 15.22
CA GLU A 119 -4.81 2.35 13.98
C GLU A 119 -6.13 2.65 13.27
N SER A 120 -7.17 3.00 14.01
CA SER A 120 -8.48 3.32 13.45
C SER A 120 -8.48 4.65 12.71
N GLU A 121 -7.65 5.61 13.09
CA GLU A 121 -7.44 6.84 12.34
C GLU A 121 -6.83 6.56 10.95
N LEU A 122 -5.79 5.71 10.91
CA LEU A 122 -5.19 5.30 9.64
C LEU A 122 -6.20 4.54 8.77
N ALA A 123 -6.87 3.55 9.35
CA ALA A 123 -7.90 2.78 8.67
C ALA A 123 -9.05 3.67 8.19
N GLY A 124 -9.40 4.72 8.94
CA GLY A 124 -10.41 5.70 8.57
C GLY A 124 -10.06 6.47 7.30
N VAL A 125 -8.83 6.97 7.19
CA VAL A 125 -8.35 7.62 5.98
C VAL A 125 -8.31 6.62 4.82
N MET A 126 -7.78 5.42 5.05
CA MET A 126 -7.74 4.38 4.01
C MET A 126 -9.14 3.96 3.54
N ALA A 127 -10.12 3.90 4.44
CA ALA A 127 -11.51 3.61 4.10
C ALA A 127 -12.14 4.75 3.26
N HIS A 128 -11.81 5.99 3.55
CA HIS A 128 -12.24 7.15 2.76
C HIS A 128 -11.67 7.09 1.34
N GLU A 129 -10.35 6.88 1.19
CA GLU A 129 -9.70 6.75 -0.13
C GLU A 129 -10.24 5.54 -0.92
N LEU A 130 -10.42 4.41 -0.24
CA LEU A 130 -11.01 3.22 -0.83
C LEU A 130 -12.44 3.50 -1.33
N SER A 131 -13.22 4.31 -0.62
CA SER A 131 -14.57 4.68 -1.02
C SER A 131 -14.58 5.47 -2.32
N HIS A 132 -13.59 6.34 -2.56
CA HIS A 132 -13.45 7.03 -3.86
C HIS A 132 -13.25 6.04 -5.01
N VAL A 133 -12.50 4.95 -4.79
CA VAL A 133 -12.32 3.88 -5.79
C VAL A 133 -13.62 3.11 -6.00
N LEU A 134 -14.26 2.65 -4.93
CA LEU A 134 -15.48 1.85 -4.97
C LEU A 134 -16.65 2.58 -5.64
N GLN A 135 -16.77 3.88 -5.39
CA GLN A 135 -17.80 4.74 -5.97
C GLN A 135 -17.41 5.31 -7.35
N LYS A 136 -16.25 4.91 -7.88
CA LYS A 136 -15.72 5.38 -9.18
C LYS A 136 -15.74 6.92 -9.30
N HIS A 137 -15.44 7.65 -8.22
CA HIS A 137 -15.51 9.11 -8.20
C HIS A 137 -14.63 9.74 -9.26
N GLN A 138 -13.43 9.23 -9.50
CA GLN A 138 -12.54 9.72 -10.54
C GLN A 138 -13.13 9.57 -11.95
N ALA A 139 -13.73 8.41 -12.25
CA ALA A 139 -14.38 8.19 -13.54
C ALA A 139 -15.61 9.10 -13.72
N ARG A 140 -16.34 9.37 -12.63
CA ARG A 140 -17.53 10.28 -12.66
C ARG A 140 -17.11 11.74 -12.88
N MET A 141 -16.03 12.22 -12.27
CA MET A 141 -15.52 13.60 -12.47
C MET A 141 -15.03 13.85 -13.88
N THR A 142 -14.51 12.85 -14.53
CA THR A 142 -13.92 13.00 -15.88
C THR A 142 -14.92 12.79 -16.99
N ARG A 143 -16.18 12.58 -16.67
CA ARG A 143 -17.28 12.48 -17.63
C ARG A 143 -17.36 13.70 -18.57
N ASP A 144 -16.99 14.87 -18.06
CA ASP A 144 -17.03 16.13 -18.80
C ASP A 144 -15.64 16.55 -19.33
N ALA A 145 -14.60 15.77 -19.01
CA ALA A 145 -13.24 16.04 -19.43
C ALA A 145 -12.92 15.35 -20.77
N SER A 146 -12.27 16.06 -21.69
CA SER A 146 -11.83 15.46 -22.96
C SER A 146 -10.79 14.35 -22.69
N ARG A 147 -10.85 13.26 -23.49
CA ARG A 147 -9.96 12.08 -23.35
C ARG A 147 -8.45 12.40 -23.39
N GLY A 148 -8.06 13.50 -24.01
CA GLY A 148 -6.68 13.98 -24.01
C GLY A 148 -6.15 14.46 -22.66
N GLN A 149 -7.04 14.75 -21.69
CA GLN A 149 -6.66 15.19 -20.35
C GLN A 149 -6.17 14.04 -19.47
N TRP A 150 -6.56 12.79 -19.75
CA TRP A 150 -6.12 11.61 -18.99
C TRP A 150 -4.63 11.32 -19.07
N THR A 151 -4.05 11.49 -20.27
CA THR A 151 -2.61 11.35 -20.45
C THR A 151 -1.85 12.44 -19.71
N SER A 152 -2.46 13.63 -19.58
CA SER A 152 -1.90 14.76 -18.80
C SER A 152 -2.01 14.49 -17.30
N LEU A 153 -3.09 13.86 -16.80
CA LEU A 153 -3.24 13.48 -15.39
C LEU A 153 -2.25 12.39 -14.98
N ALA A 154 -2.03 11.39 -15.83
CA ALA A 154 -1.01 10.37 -15.60
C ALA A 154 0.40 10.98 -15.57
N ALA A 155 0.72 11.85 -16.53
CA ALA A 155 2.00 12.56 -16.57
C ALA A 155 2.18 13.48 -15.36
N LEU A 156 1.09 14.06 -14.86
CA LEU A 156 1.13 14.91 -13.68
C LEU A 156 1.32 14.13 -12.38
N ALA A 157 0.64 13.00 -12.19
CA ALA A 157 0.86 12.15 -11.02
C ALA A 157 2.35 11.76 -10.91
N VAL A 158 2.96 11.40 -12.05
CA VAL A 158 4.40 11.16 -12.16
C VAL A 158 5.20 12.42 -11.89
N ALA A 159 4.81 13.58 -12.42
CA ALA A 159 5.49 14.85 -12.18
C ALA A 159 5.39 15.32 -10.73
N LEU A 160 4.27 15.09 -10.04
CA LEU A 160 4.12 15.39 -8.61
C LEU A 160 5.02 14.50 -7.74
N LEU A 161 5.20 13.25 -8.11
CA LEU A 161 6.16 12.35 -7.46
C LEU A 161 7.60 12.77 -7.78
N ALA A 162 7.91 13.10 -9.04
CA ALA A 162 9.25 13.51 -9.49
C ALA A 162 9.68 14.90 -8.99
N ALA A 163 8.75 15.85 -8.84
CA ALA A 163 9.05 17.20 -8.33
C ALA A 163 9.55 17.20 -6.87
N ARG A 164 9.46 16.07 -6.18
CA ARG A 164 9.91 15.86 -4.80
C ARG A 164 11.31 15.23 -4.70
N SER A 165 11.80 14.64 -5.79
CA SER A 165 13.19 14.18 -5.85
C SER A 165 14.10 15.40 -5.94
N ASN A 166 14.84 15.67 -4.85
CA ASN A 166 15.74 16.80 -4.66
C ASN A 166 16.97 16.73 -5.59
N SER A 167 16.78 16.70 -6.91
CA SER A 167 17.86 16.84 -7.89
C SER A 167 17.86 18.29 -8.43
N ASN A 168 18.99 18.96 -8.33
CA ASN A 168 19.21 20.33 -8.84
C ASN A 168 18.91 20.54 -10.34
N GLN A 169 18.52 19.49 -11.07
CA GLN A 169 18.05 19.56 -12.46
C GLN A 169 16.51 19.68 -12.58
N ALA A 170 15.75 19.34 -11.53
CA ALA A 170 14.29 19.47 -11.53
C ALA A 170 13.82 20.94 -11.47
N GLY A 171 14.63 21.84 -10.95
CA GLY A 171 14.26 23.25 -10.81
C GLY A 171 13.95 23.98 -12.12
N GLN A 172 14.68 23.70 -13.21
CA GLN A 172 14.47 24.39 -14.48
C GLN A 172 13.30 23.85 -15.31
N VAL A 173 12.99 22.55 -15.17
CA VAL A 173 11.83 21.92 -15.82
C VAL A 173 10.54 22.22 -15.05
N THR A 174 10.64 22.34 -13.72
CA THR A 174 9.50 22.66 -12.87
C THR A 174 9.05 24.12 -13.00
N GLU A 175 9.94 25.07 -13.16
CA GLU A 175 9.57 26.48 -13.36
C GLU A 175 8.82 26.72 -14.68
N ALA A 176 9.19 26.04 -15.76
CA ALA A 176 8.52 26.13 -17.05
C ALA A 176 7.17 25.39 -17.08
N ALA A 177 7.04 24.27 -16.36
CA ALA A 177 5.80 23.49 -16.27
C ALA A 177 4.80 24.01 -15.20
N LEU A 178 5.31 24.69 -14.18
CA LEU A 178 4.52 25.31 -13.09
C LEU A 178 4.11 26.76 -13.40
N ALA A 179 4.73 27.37 -14.40
CA ALA A 179 4.39 28.72 -14.80
C ALA A 179 3.01 28.77 -15.46
N GLY A 180 1.98 28.87 -14.70
CA GLY A 180 0.67 29.29 -15.13
C GLY A 180 -0.39 28.20 -15.18
N ALA A 181 -1.51 28.51 -15.66
CA ALA A 181 -2.82 27.88 -15.80
C ALA A 181 -2.97 26.34 -15.68
N THR A 182 -1.92 25.54 -15.95
CA THR A 182 -1.99 24.08 -15.95
C THR A 182 -2.03 23.49 -14.52
N ALA A 183 -1.19 23.94 -13.62
CA ALA A 183 -1.17 23.44 -12.23
C ALA A 183 -2.48 23.77 -11.49
N PHE A 184 -3.06 24.96 -11.72
CA PHE A 184 -4.32 25.38 -11.12
C PHE A 184 -5.51 24.59 -11.70
N SER A 185 -5.54 24.33 -13.00
CA SER A 185 -6.61 23.54 -13.64
C SER A 185 -6.59 22.08 -13.19
N ILE A 186 -5.39 21.53 -12.94
CA ILE A 186 -5.20 20.15 -12.51
C ILE A 186 -5.53 20.00 -11.03
N GLN A 187 -5.18 20.96 -10.19
CA GLN A 187 -5.62 21.01 -8.79
C GLN A 187 -7.15 21.01 -8.70
N ASN A 188 -7.83 21.81 -9.53
CA ASN A 188 -9.29 21.84 -9.58
C ASN A 188 -9.90 20.56 -10.15
N GLN A 189 -9.17 19.77 -10.95
CA GLN A 189 -9.62 18.48 -11.44
C GLN A 189 -9.42 17.34 -10.44
N LEU A 190 -8.49 17.49 -9.49
CA LEU A 190 -8.31 16.56 -8.37
C LEU A 190 -9.22 16.87 -7.18
N ASP A 191 -9.79 18.09 -7.13
CA ASP A 191 -10.73 18.48 -6.08
C ASP A 191 -12.05 17.74 -6.29
N TYR A 192 -12.31 16.76 -5.43
CA TYR A 192 -13.58 16.06 -5.39
C TYR A 192 -14.73 17.04 -5.05
N THR A 193 -15.87 16.85 -5.68
CA THR A 193 -17.05 17.64 -5.33
C THR A 193 -17.45 17.38 -3.87
N ARG A 194 -18.10 18.34 -3.21
CA ARG A 194 -18.59 18.17 -1.82
C ARG A 194 -19.50 16.95 -1.66
N GLU A 195 -20.20 16.58 -2.72
CA GLU A 195 -21.07 15.40 -2.73
C GLU A 195 -20.28 14.11 -2.75
N HIS A 196 -19.22 14.02 -3.57
CA HIS A 196 -18.32 12.89 -3.59
C HIS A 196 -17.63 12.69 -2.23
N GLU A 197 -17.21 13.79 -1.58
CA GLU A 197 -16.61 13.74 -0.25
C GLU A 197 -17.59 13.18 0.80
N ARG A 198 -18.85 13.65 0.80
CA ARG A 198 -19.88 13.13 1.71
C ARG A 198 -20.22 11.67 1.42
N GLU A 199 -20.23 11.27 0.15
CA GLU A 199 -20.45 9.89 -0.25
C GLU A 199 -19.28 9.01 0.25
N ALA A 200 -18.02 9.45 0.06
CA ALA A 200 -16.84 8.76 0.54
C ALA A 200 -16.81 8.64 2.07
N ASP A 201 -17.20 9.69 2.79
CA ASP A 201 -17.32 9.66 4.24
C ASP A 201 -18.33 8.60 4.70
N ARG A 202 -19.51 8.56 4.06
CA ARG A 202 -20.57 7.61 4.45
C ARG A 202 -20.19 6.16 4.18
N VAL A 203 -19.63 5.90 3.01
CA VAL A 203 -19.20 4.55 2.62
C VAL A 203 -18.00 4.15 3.48
N GLY A 204 -17.00 5.03 3.63
CA GLY A 204 -15.81 4.78 4.44
C GLY A 204 -16.13 4.51 5.91
N PHE A 205 -17.05 5.28 6.49
CA PHE A 205 -17.54 5.04 7.85
C PHE A 205 -18.16 3.65 8.00
N THR A 206 -18.97 3.23 7.03
CA THR A 206 -19.61 1.90 7.03
C THR A 206 -18.58 0.78 6.88
N LEU A 207 -17.59 0.96 5.99
CA LEU A 207 -16.48 0.00 5.83
C LEU A 207 -15.68 -0.15 7.12
N LEU A 208 -15.32 0.97 7.75
CA LEU A 208 -14.57 1.01 9.00
C LEU A 208 -15.31 0.23 10.10
N GLU A 209 -16.61 0.50 10.25
CA GLU A 209 -17.48 -0.17 11.20
C GLU A 209 -17.56 -1.68 10.96
N LYS A 210 -17.85 -2.10 9.73
CA LYS A 210 -17.96 -3.52 9.35
C LYS A 210 -16.62 -4.25 9.49
N ALA A 211 -15.50 -3.59 9.20
CA ALA A 211 -14.16 -4.13 9.36
C ALA A 211 -13.71 -4.23 10.82
N GLY A 212 -14.50 -3.73 11.79
CA GLY A 212 -14.21 -3.83 13.22
C GLY A 212 -13.16 -2.84 13.73
N TYR A 213 -12.95 -1.75 13.01
CA TYR A 213 -12.22 -0.58 13.50
C TYR A 213 -13.16 0.37 14.24
N ASP A 214 -12.60 1.34 14.97
CA ASP A 214 -13.37 2.38 15.60
C ASP A 214 -13.73 3.50 14.59
N PRO A 215 -15.01 3.69 14.24
CA PRO A 215 -15.39 4.77 13.35
C PRO A 215 -15.08 6.18 13.89
N ARG A 216 -14.89 6.35 15.21
CA ARG A 216 -14.44 7.60 15.80
C ARG A 216 -13.08 8.03 15.27
N GLY A 217 -12.21 7.07 14.89
CA GLY A 217 -10.90 7.35 14.32
C GLY A 217 -10.96 8.26 13.09
N MET A 218 -11.94 8.04 12.19
CA MET A 218 -12.14 8.94 11.05
C MET A 218 -12.49 10.36 11.49
N ALA A 219 -13.43 10.51 12.42
CA ALA A 219 -13.86 11.82 12.90
C ALA A 219 -12.75 12.56 13.65
N THR A 220 -12.06 11.88 14.58
CA THR A 220 -10.97 12.48 15.37
C THR A 220 -9.80 12.93 14.49
N PHE A 221 -9.45 12.14 13.48
CA PHE A 221 -8.44 12.52 12.49
C PHE A 221 -8.85 13.78 11.74
N PHE A 222 -10.07 13.84 11.22
CA PHE A 222 -10.57 14.98 10.45
C PHE A 222 -10.69 16.25 11.31
N GLU A 223 -11.17 16.17 12.55
CA GLU A 223 -11.19 17.30 13.47
C GLU A 223 -9.78 17.83 13.77
N ARG A 224 -8.81 16.93 13.94
CA ARG A 224 -7.42 17.32 14.17
C ARG A 224 -6.84 18.02 12.94
N MET A 225 -7.11 17.51 11.74
CA MET A 225 -6.72 18.13 10.50
C MET A 225 -7.35 19.52 10.32
N GLN A 226 -8.64 19.67 10.63
CA GLN A 226 -9.31 20.98 10.59
C GLN A 226 -8.69 21.97 11.58
N ARG A 227 -8.38 21.54 12.80
CA ARG A 227 -7.71 22.37 13.80
C ARG A 227 -6.32 22.82 13.34
N ALA A 228 -5.54 21.90 12.79
CA ALA A 228 -4.23 22.22 12.24
C ALA A 228 -4.33 23.24 11.09
N ASN A 229 -5.35 23.11 10.23
CA ASN A 229 -5.62 24.06 9.16
C ASN A 229 -5.88 25.47 9.68
N ARG A 230 -6.76 25.63 10.67
CA ARG A 230 -7.07 26.95 11.26
C ARG A 230 -5.82 27.65 11.83
N VAL A 231 -4.93 26.89 12.45
CA VAL A 231 -3.65 27.42 12.97
C VAL A 231 -2.74 27.85 11.82
N ASN A 232 -2.63 27.04 10.77
CA ASN A 232 -1.82 27.35 9.59
C ASN A 232 -2.32 28.57 8.82
N GLU A 233 -3.64 28.74 8.67
CA GLU A 233 -4.24 29.92 8.05
C GLU A 233 -3.88 31.21 8.80
N GLN A 234 -3.91 31.19 10.14
CA GLN A 234 -3.50 32.32 10.96
C GLN A 234 -2.01 32.65 10.82
N GLN A 235 -1.16 31.65 10.60
CA GLN A 235 0.28 31.80 10.44
C GLN A 235 0.72 31.97 8.98
N LYS A 236 -0.20 32.08 8.02
CA LYS A 236 0.07 32.10 6.57
C LYS A 236 0.89 30.89 6.10
N GLY A 237 0.77 29.78 6.79
CA GLY A 237 1.40 28.51 6.43
C GLY A 237 0.67 27.81 5.28
N ALA A 238 1.37 26.88 4.62
CA ALA A 238 0.75 26.06 3.56
C ALA A 238 -0.22 25.02 4.18
N LEU A 239 -1.37 24.85 3.51
CA LEU A 239 -2.34 23.80 3.85
C LEU A 239 -1.70 22.41 3.75
N PRO A 240 -1.99 21.47 4.68
CA PRO A 240 -1.68 20.08 4.48
C PRO A 240 -2.19 19.57 3.13
N SER A 241 -1.39 18.78 2.43
CA SER A 241 -1.72 18.32 1.07
C SER A 241 -3.06 17.60 1.02
N TYR A 242 -3.38 16.81 2.04
CA TYR A 242 -4.65 16.11 2.18
C TYR A 242 -5.86 17.07 2.18
N LEU A 243 -5.79 18.18 2.89
CA LEU A 243 -6.89 19.14 2.96
C LEU A 243 -7.11 19.94 1.68
N ARG A 244 -6.11 19.96 0.78
CA ARG A 244 -6.26 20.60 -0.53
C ARG A 244 -7.11 19.77 -1.48
N THR A 245 -6.97 18.46 -1.41
CA THR A 245 -7.74 17.50 -2.23
C THR A 245 -9.07 17.10 -1.57
N HIS A 246 -9.10 17.08 -0.22
CA HIS A 246 -10.25 16.68 0.60
C HIS A 246 -10.62 17.78 1.60
N PRO A 247 -11.35 18.83 1.18
CA PRO A 247 -11.72 19.94 2.07
C PRO A 247 -12.57 19.48 3.25
N MET A 248 -12.12 19.76 4.47
CA MET A 248 -12.84 19.42 5.70
C MET A 248 -13.82 20.54 6.07
N THR A 249 -15.07 20.37 5.67
CA THR A 249 -16.13 21.31 6.05
C THR A 249 -16.71 20.96 7.43
N THR A 250 -17.26 21.97 8.11
CA THR A 250 -17.95 21.77 9.39
C THR A 250 -19.13 20.81 9.27
N GLU A 251 -19.79 20.81 8.11
CA GLU A 251 -20.93 19.93 7.82
C GLU A 251 -20.52 18.46 7.74
N ARG A 252 -19.37 18.13 7.12
CA ARG A 252 -18.84 16.77 7.05
C ARG A 252 -18.55 16.24 8.47
N ILE A 253 -17.90 17.04 9.30
CA ILE A 253 -17.61 16.67 10.69
C ILE A 253 -18.89 16.47 11.48
N ALA A 254 -19.88 17.38 11.36
CA ALA A 254 -21.17 17.28 12.04
C ALA A 254 -21.94 16.00 11.62
N GLU A 255 -21.92 15.64 10.32
CA GLU A 255 -22.56 14.41 9.84
C GLU A 255 -21.90 13.16 10.43
N MET A 256 -20.58 13.14 10.56
CA MET A 256 -19.89 12.03 11.23
C MET A 256 -20.22 11.94 12.72
N GLN A 257 -20.24 13.08 13.41
CA GLN A 257 -20.59 13.12 14.83
C GLN A 257 -22.03 12.62 15.08
N ASP A 258 -23.01 13.05 14.24
CA ASP A 258 -24.40 12.55 14.31
C ASP A 258 -24.49 11.04 14.12
N ARG A 259 -23.66 10.45 13.25
CA ARG A 259 -23.57 8.99 13.08
C ARG A 259 -22.99 8.31 14.29
N LEU A 260 -21.94 8.88 14.89
CA LEU A 260 -21.30 8.34 16.09
C LEU A 260 -22.24 8.33 17.30
N GLU A 261 -23.03 9.39 17.48
CA GLU A 261 -24.02 9.49 18.56
C GLU A 261 -25.10 8.39 18.49
N LYS A 262 -25.42 7.95 17.27
CA LYS A 262 -26.40 6.89 17.03
C LYS A 262 -25.83 5.46 17.14
N MET A 263 -24.52 5.32 17.32
CA MET A 263 -23.87 4.02 17.43
C MET A 263 -23.99 3.44 18.82
N PRO A 264 -24.22 2.13 18.95
CA PRO A 264 -24.16 1.47 20.23
C PRO A 264 -22.72 1.46 20.78
N PRO A 265 -22.55 1.47 22.13
CA PRO A 265 -21.23 1.29 22.73
C PRO A 265 -20.56 -0.01 22.25
N ARG A 266 -19.27 0.06 21.93
CA ARG A 266 -18.49 -1.09 21.45
C ARG A 266 -17.22 -1.26 22.28
N ILE A 267 -16.82 -2.50 22.48
CA ILE A 267 -15.49 -2.84 22.96
C ILE A 267 -14.59 -2.89 21.75
N LEU A 268 -13.61 -2.00 21.70
CA LEU A 268 -12.66 -1.88 20.60
C LEU A 268 -11.41 -2.72 20.88
N ALA A 269 -10.88 -3.31 19.82
CA ALA A 269 -9.57 -3.94 19.89
C ALA A 269 -8.49 -2.86 20.09
N PRO A 270 -7.44 -3.14 20.88
CA PRO A 270 -6.28 -2.24 20.93
C PRO A 270 -5.57 -2.23 19.57
N ASP A 271 -4.78 -1.17 19.35
CA ASP A 271 -3.91 -1.09 18.16
C ASP A 271 -3.09 -2.35 17.98
N SER A 272 -2.97 -2.79 16.73
CA SER A 272 -2.13 -3.94 16.39
C SER A 272 -0.65 -3.63 16.65
N ILE A 273 0.11 -4.67 16.91
CA ILE A 273 1.57 -4.53 17.05
C ILE A 273 2.21 -4.15 15.71
N GLU A 274 1.63 -4.56 14.60
CA GLU A 274 2.04 -4.24 13.24
C GLU A 274 1.94 -2.74 12.95
N TYR A 275 0.84 -2.09 13.38
CA TYR A 275 0.70 -0.63 13.32
C TYR A 275 1.82 0.07 14.07
N LYS A 276 2.05 -0.30 15.31
CA LYS A 276 3.05 0.30 16.18
C LYS A 276 4.46 0.12 15.66
N ILE A 277 4.80 -1.10 15.19
CA ILE A 277 6.09 -1.42 14.56
C ILE A 277 6.27 -0.60 13.28
N SER A 278 5.25 -0.51 12.42
CA SER A 278 5.32 0.26 11.18
C SER A 278 5.57 1.74 11.47
N LYS A 279 4.90 2.32 12.47
CA LYS A 279 5.17 3.70 12.90
C LYS A 279 6.58 3.88 13.44
N ALA A 280 7.03 3.02 14.33
CA ALA A 280 8.38 3.09 14.90
C ALA A 280 9.44 2.96 13.79
N ARG A 281 9.23 2.08 12.82
CA ARG A 281 10.11 1.89 11.67
C ARG A 281 10.19 3.14 10.79
N MET A 282 9.05 3.74 10.46
CA MET A 282 9.02 4.99 9.69
C MET A 282 9.62 6.15 10.48
N ARG A 283 9.38 6.23 11.79
CA ARG A 283 10.00 7.25 12.64
C ARG A 283 11.53 7.09 12.70
N ALA A 284 12.03 5.87 12.80
CA ALA A 284 13.47 5.60 12.78
C ALA A 284 14.13 5.92 11.42
N ALA A 285 13.37 5.85 10.32
CA ALA A 285 13.84 6.17 8.97
C ALA A 285 13.75 7.67 8.62
N GLN A 286 12.86 8.43 9.30
CA GLN A 286 12.58 9.84 9.01
C GLN A 286 13.70 10.78 9.50
N GLY A 287 13.95 11.84 8.77
CA GLY A 287 14.87 12.92 9.17
C GLY A 287 16.31 12.48 9.41
N SER A 288 17.00 13.18 10.30
CA SER A 288 18.37 12.82 10.67
C SER A 288 18.42 11.65 11.66
N THR A 289 19.52 10.90 11.65
CA THR A 289 19.76 9.83 12.62
C THR A 289 19.74 10.32 14.07
N SER A 290 20.26 11.53 14.32
CA SER A 290 20.24 12.14 15.66
C SER A 290 18.83 12.50 16.12
N ASP A 291 17.93 12.91 15.22
CA ASP A 291 16.53 13.17 15.56
C ASP A 291 15.79 11.89 15.93
N ALA A 292 16.01 10.81 15.19
CA ALA A 292 15.43 9.51 15.49
C ALA A 292 15.91 8.99 16.86
N LEU A 293 17.22 9.06 17.16
CA LEU A 293 17.77 8.65 18.44
C LEU A 293 17.19 9.48 19.60
N ARG A 294 17.10 10.80 19.43
CA ARG A 294 16.51 11.69 20.44
C ARG A 294 15.05 11.36 20.69
N PHE A 295 14.26 11.14 19.62
CA PHE A 295 12.85 10.80 19.75
C PHE A 295 12.65 9.55 20.61
N PHE A 296 13.31 8.45 20.27
CA PHE A 296 13.14 7.19 21.02
C PHE A 296 13.76 7.25 22.42
N LYS A 297 14.81 8.03 22.62
CA LYS A 297 15.36 8.25 23.95
C LYS A 297 14.32 8.89 24.88
N VAL A 298 13.69 9.98 24.43
CA VAL A 298 12.64 10.65 25.21
C VAL A 298 11.45 9.71 25.45
N ALA A 299 10.97 9.00 24.41
CA ALA A 299 9.85 8.06 24.55
C ALA A 299 10.13 6.94 25.56
N LEU A 300 11.39 6.46 25.64
CA LEU A 300 11.79 5.42 26.59
C LEU A 300 12.07 5.94 28.01
N GLU A 301 12.43 7.22 28.16
CA GLU A 301 12.58 7.88 29.47
C GLU A 301 11.24 8.23 30.10
N ASP A 302 10.22 8.59 29.31
CA ASP A 302 8.87 8.90 29.77
C ASP A 302 8.05 7.66 30.15
N ALA A 303 8.49 6.46 29.77
CA ALA A 303 7.81 5.21 30.05
C ALA A 303 7.92 4.84 31.55
N THR A 304 6.82 4.97 32.31
CA THR A 304 6.83 4.85 33.77
C THR A 304 6.82 3.41 34.32
N VAL A 305 6.37 2.41 33.56
CA VAL A 305 6.23 1.03 34.08
C VAL A 305 6.84 -0.04 33.16
N LEU A 306 6.52 -0.02 31.88
CA LEU A 306 7.04 -0.97 30.89
C LEU A 306 7.43 -0.18 29.64
N ARG A 307 8.67 -0.36 29.21
CA ARG A 307 9.13 0.21 27.94
C ARG A 307 8.33 -0.40 26.79
N PRO A 308 7.61 0.40 25.98
CA PRO A 308 6.87 -0.11 24.84
C PRO A 308 7.82 -0.83 23.88
N ARG A 309 7.45 -2.03 23.44
CA ARG A 309 8.33 -2.85 22.58
C ARG A 309 8.60 -2.18 21.24
N GLU A 310 7.64 -1.45 20.72
CA GLU A 310 7.74 -0.64 19.52
C GLU A 310 8.79 0.46 19.64
N ASP A 311 8.89 1.13 20.77
CA ASP A 311 9.91 2.18 21.00
C ASP A 311 11.30 1.59 21.20
N VAL A 312 11.41 0.44 21.87
CA VAL A 312 12.67 -0.32 21.99
C VAL A 312 13.13 -0.77 20.59
N TYR A 313 12.22 -1.28 19.76
CA TYR A 313 12.50 -1.65 18.37
C TYR A 313 12.94 -0.43 17.55
N GLY A 314 12.23 0.68 17.66
CA GLY A 314 12.56 1.93 16.98
C GLY A 314 13.93 2.49 17.41
N MET A 315 14.27 2.41 18.70
CA MET A 315 15.60 2.80 19.20
C MET A 315 16.69 1.91 18.58
N ALA A 316 16.49 0.59 18.56
CA ALA A 316 17.46 -0.33 17.97
C ALA A 316 17.65 -0.08 16.46
N LEU A 317 16.58 0.23 15.71
CA LEU A 317 16.66 0.66 14.31
C LEU A 317 17.45 1.97 14.15
N ALA A 318 17.20 2.97 14.99
CA ALA A 318 17.92 4.25 14.96
C ALA A 318 19.40 4.07 15.29
N GLN A 319 19.73 3.22 16.26
CA GLN A 319 21.12 2.87 16.62
C GLN A 319 21.82 2.13 15.47
N ARG A 320 21.16 1.14 14.84
CA ARG A 320 21.68 0.47 13.65
C ARG A 320 21.97 1.48 12.53
N ARG A 321 21.06 2.42 12.28
CA ARG A 321 21.24 3.49 11.29
C ARG A 321 22.40 4.44 11.66
N ALA A 322 22.68 4.60 12.95
CA ALA A 322 23.83 5.36 13.47
C ALA A 322 25.14 4.57 13.44
N HIS A 323 25.13 3.31 12.95
CA HIS A 323 26.25 2.35 13.04
C HIS A 323 26.68 2.01 14.49
N ASP A 324 25.84 2.28 15.50
CA ASP A 324 26.00 1.78 16.86
C ASP A 324 25.41 0.35 16.95
N LEU A 325 26.12 -0.61 16.36
CA LEU A 325 25.64 -1.99 16.22
C LEU A 325 25.58 -2.72 17.56
N ASP A 326 26.57 -2.50 18.43
CA ASP A 326 26.59 -3.07 19.79
C ASP A 326 25.45 -2.51 20.65
N GLY A 327 25.19 -1.21 20.57
CA GLY A 327 24.06 -0.55 21.21
C GLY A 327 22.74 -1.10 20.69
N ALA A 328 22.57 -1.21 19.37
CA ALA A 328 21.37 -1.76 18.73
C ALA A 328 21.10 -3.21 19.17
N TRP A 329 22.13 -4.05 19.17
CA TRP A 329 22.03 -5.43 19.64
C TRP A 329 21.58 -5.52 21.09
N LYS A 330 22.25 -4.78 21.98
CA LYS A 330 21.94 -4.74 23.41
C LYS A 330 20.51 -4.23 23.66
N THR A 331 20.09 -3.20 22.95
CA THR A 331 18.76 -2.61 23.06
C THR A 331 17.67 -3.59 22.65
N LEU A 332 17.90 -4.38 21.59
CA LEU A 332 16.89 -5.28 21.02
C LEU A 332 16.66 -6.55 21.88
N GLN A 333 17.68 -7.07 22.59
CA GLN A 333 17.61 -8.36 23.28
C GLN A 333 16.43 -8.50 24.25
N PRO A 334 16.09 -7.52 25.12
CA PRO A 334 15.00 -7.66 26.08
C PRO A 334 13.66 -7.98 25.45
N ILE A 335 13.33 -7.38 24.28
CA ILE A 335 12.04 -7.59 23.62
C ILE A 335 11.97 -8.90 22.81
N ARG A 336 13.13 -9.47 22.46
CA ARG A 336 13.22 -10.80 21.85
C ARG A 336 12.98 -11.93 22.85
N MET A 337 13.37 -11.74 24.12
CA MET A 337 13.33 -12.77 25.17
C MET A 337 12.01 -12.82 25.95
N GLN A 338 11.09 -11.87 25.77
CA GLN A 338 9.88 -11.72 26.58
C GLN A 338 8.70 -12.65 26.21
N GLY A 339 8.93 -13.80 25.58
CA GLY A 339 7.89 -14.83 25.31
C GLY A 339 6.77 -14.43 24.33
N ARG A 340 6.72 -13.19 23.91
CA ARG A 340 5.86 -12.63 22.86
C ARG A 340 6.70 -11.90 21.83
N THR A 341 7.67 -12.60 21.27
CA THR A 341 8.50 -12.04 20.20
C THR A 341 7.69 -11.79 18.93
N HIS A 342 8.15 -10.88 18.11
CA HIS A 342 7.54 -10.54 16.82
C HIS A 342 8.57 -10.78 15.70
N PRO A 343 8.18 -11.28 14.51
CA PRO A 343 9.12 -11.59 13.43
C PRO A 343 9.97 -10.39 12.99
N ALA A 344 9.46 -9.16 13.07
CA ALA A 344 10.22 -7.96 12.78
C ALA A 344 11.45 -7.78 13.70
N PHE A 345 11.37 -8.25 14.97
CA PHE A 345 12.50 -8.19 15.89
C PHE A 345 13.60 -9.17 15.48
N GLU A 346 13.21 -10.32 14.95
CA GLU A 346 14.17 -11.32 14.45
C GLU A 346 14.79 -10.88 13.11
N VAL A 347 14.02 -10.21 12.24
CA VAL A 347 14.56 -9.55 11.04
C VAL A 347 15.65 -8.55 11.43
N LEU A 348 15.36 -7.64 12.37
CA LEU A 348 16.32 -6.65 12.82
C LEU A 348 17.53 -7.28 13.51
N ALA A 349 17.33 -8.32 14.33
CA ALA A 349 18.43 -9.03 15.00
C ALA A 349 19.41 -9.64 13.99
N GLY A 350 18.91 -10.33 12.99
CA GLY A 350 19.75 -10.88 11.92
C GLY A 350 20.44 -9.80 11.11
N GLN A 351 19.74 -8.69 10.79
CA GLN A 351 20.35 -7.55 10.09
C GLN A 351 21.48 -6.89 10.90
N ILE A 352 21.34 -6.76 12.22
CA ILE A 352 22.41 -6.24 13.08
C ILE A 352 23.61 -7.18 13.06
N LEU A 353 23.39 -8.49 13.16
CA LEU A 353 24.45 -9.50 13.09
C LEU A 353 25.16 -9.49 11.73
N ALA A 354 24.42 -9.38 10.63
CA ALA A 354 24.98 -9.25 9.28
C ALA A 354 25.87 -8.00 9.17
N ASP A 355 25.39 -6.84 9.66
CA ASP A 355 26.18 -5.59 9.68
C ASP A 355 27.44 -5.71 10.57
N MET A 356 27.41 -6.57 11.60
CA MET A 356 28.58 -6.92 12.43
C MET A 356 29.52 -7.95 11.75
N HIS A 357 29.25 -8.34 10.49
CA HIS A 357 29.97 -9.39 9.77
C HIS A 357 29.87 -10.79 10.42
N LYS A 358 28.76 -11.05 11.11
CA LYS A 358 28.45 -12.34 11.76
C LYS A 358 27.37 -13.11 10.96
N GLY A 359 27.64 -13.36 9.68
CA GLY A 359 26.67 -13.95 8.76
C GLY A 359 26.12 -15.30 9.22
N ASP A 360 26.94 -16.19 9.75
CA ASP A 360 26.48 -17.50 10.25
C ASP A 360 25.52 -17.36 11.43
N GLU A 361 25.78 -16.41 12.34
CA GLU A 361 24.87 -16.11 13.45
C GLU A 361 23.55 -15.50 12.94
N ALA A 362 23.62 -14.62 11.95
CA ALA A 362 22.44 -14.05 11.30
C ALA A 362 21.57 -15.14 10.63
N LEU A 363 22.16 -16.03 9.86
CA LEU A 363 21.50 -17.18 9.26
C LEU A 363 20.84 -18.09 10.30
N ALA A 364 21.48 -18.33 11.43
CA ALA A 364 20.92 -19.15 12.51
C ALA A 364 19.67 -18.48 13.13
N VAL A 365 19.69 -17.14 13.33
CA VAL A 365 18.54 -16.37 13.79
C VAL A 365 17.39 -16.48 12.80
N TYR A 366 17.64 -16.21 11.52
CA TYR A 366 16.61 -16.26 10.48
C TYR A 366 16.02 -17.68 10.34
N LYS A 367 16.85 -18.73 10.28
CA LYS A 367 16.38 -20.12 10.21
C LYS A 367 15.47 -20.49 11.38
N THR A 368 15.83 -20.05 12.57
CA THR A 368 15.03 -20.33 13.78
C THR A 368 13.69 -19.58 13.73
N ALA A 369 13.72 -18.30 13.34
CA ALA A 369 12.52 -17.50 13.23
C ALA A 369 11.56 -17.98 12.13
N LEU A 370 12.08 -18.42 10.98
CA LEU A 370 11.28 -18.98 9.87
C LEU A 370 10.52 -20.27 10.23
N LYS A 371 10.99 -21.04 11.23
CA LYS A 371 10.22 -22.19 11.74
C LYS A 371 8.93 -21.74 12.43
N THR A 372 8.95 -20.58 13.09
CA THR A 372 7.79 -20.02 13.80
C THR A 372 6.90 -19.19 12.86
N TRP A 373 7.52 -18.43 11.96
CA TRP A 373 6.83 -17.50 11.04
C TRP A 373 7.20 -17.75 9.56
N PRO A 374 6.88 -18.93 9.00
CA PRO A 374 7.28 -19.29 7.63
C PRO A 374 6.69 -18.36 6.57
N GLY A 375 5.55 -17.73 6.89
CA GLY A 375 4.85 -16.83 6.00
C GLY A 375 5.30 -15.37 6.03
N TYR A 376 6.19 -14.97 6.97
CA TYR A 376 6.61 -13.57 7.10
C TYR A 376 7.63 -13.19 6.02
N ARG A 377 7.19 -12.39 5.04
CA ARG A 377 7.96 -12.10 3.81
C ARG A 377 9.29 -11.42 4.09
N ALA A 378 9.29 -10.40 4.96
CA ALA A 378 10.50 -9.67 5.30
C ALA A 378 11.60 -10.58 5.87
N LEU A 379 11.21 -11.56 6.70
CA LEU A 379 12.13 -12.55 7.26
C LEU A 379 12.70 -13.49 6.18
N ALA A 380 11.83 -13.91 5.26
CA ALA A 380 12.25 -14.75 4.14
C ALA A 380 13.26 -14.03 3.22
N TYR A 381 12.99 -12.76 2.91
CA TYR A 381 13.90 -11.97 2.09
C TYR A 381 15.24 -11.70 2.78
N ALA A 382 15.22 -11.37 4.08
CA ALA A 382 16.45 -11.17 4.85
C ALA A 382 17.29 -12.44 4.92
N TYR A 383 16.66 -13.57 5.13
CA TYR A 383 17.34 -14.88 5.10
C TYR A 383 17.98 -15.19 3.75
N LEU A 384 17.23 -15.04 2.66
CA LEU A 384 17.70 -15.28 1.31
C LEU A 384 18.83 -14.35 0.90
N ASP A 385 18.71 -13.06 1.26
CA ASP A 385 19.75 -12.07 1.01
C ASP A 385 21.05 -12.42 1.73
N GLU A 386 20.95 -12.83 3.00
CA GLU A 386 22.11 -13.25 3.79
C GLU A 386 22.76 -14.55 3.25
N LEU A 387 21.96 -15.51 2.77
CA LEU A 387 22.50 -16.70 2.08
C LEU A 387 23.34 -16.30 0.85
N LEU A 388 22.87 -15.32 0.08
CA LEU A 388 23.59 -14.83 -1.09
C LEU A 388 24.87 -14.09 -0.70
N GLN A 389 24.82 -13.26 0.35
CA GLN A 389 25.99 -12.51 0.82
C GLN A 389 27.07 -13.42 1.39
N THR A 390 26.68 -14.51 2.05
CA THR A 390 27.60 -15.51 2.61
C THR A 390 27.98 -16.63 1.63
N GLY A 391 27.55 -16.54 0.37
CA GLY A 391 27.93 -17.48 -0.68
C GLY A 391 27.19 -18.82 -0.68
N HIS A 392 26.12 -18.95 0.11
CA HIS A 392 25.27 -20.16 0.17
C HIS A 392 24.27 -20.22 -1.01
N ASN A 393 24.75 -19.94 -2.23
CA ASN A 393 23.92 -19.74 -3.42
C ASN A 393 23.05 -20.95 -3.76
N LYS A 394 23.54 -22.18 -3.58
CA LYS A 394 22.76 -23.40 -3.86
C LYS A 394 21.57 -23.55 -2.91
N GLU A 395 21.78 -23.27 -1.63
CA GLU A 395 20.71 -23.27 -0.62
C GLU A 395 19.68 -22.19 -0.93
N ALA A 396 20.15 -20.98 -1.29
CA ALA A 396 19.28 -19.88 -1.70
C ALA A 396 18.39 -20.24 -2.91
N ILE A 397 18.96 -20.88 -3.95
CA ILE A 397 18.22 -21.30 -5.14
C ILE A 397 17.12 -22.30 -4.76
N ALA A 398 17.43 -23.31 -3.96
CA ALA A 398 16.45 -24.32 -3.54
C ALA A 398 15.30 -23.72 -2.73
N ASP A 399 15.59 -22.82 -1.76
CA ASP A 399 14.57 -22.15 -0.96
C ASP A 399 13.72 -21.17 -1.82
N LEU A 400 14.35 -20.48 -2.78
CA LEU A 400 13.66 -19.60 -3.72
C LEU A 400 12.68 -20.36 -4.62
N GLU A 401 13.07 -21.51 -5.15
CA GLU A 401 12.20 -22.37 -5.96
C GLU A 401 10.98 -22.84 -5.16
N ASP A 402 11.17 -23.22 -3.90
CA ASP A 402 10.07 -23.62 -3.02
C ASP A 402 9.10 -22.47 -2.75
N ARG A 403 9.62 -21.28 -2.42
CA ARG A 403 8.80 -20.10 -2.17
C ARG A 403 8.06 -19.62 -3.42
N LEU A 404 8.68 -19.68 -4.58
CA LEU A 404 8.05 -19.29 -5.85
C LEU A 404 6.92 -20.23 -6.26
N ARG A 405 6.92 -21.52 -5.83
CA ARG A 405 5.75 -22.39 -6.02
C ARG A 405 4.52 -21.91 -5.24
N SER A 406 4.72 -21.35 -4.06
CA SER A 406 3.63 -20.83 -3.21
C SER A 406 3.26 -19.37 -3.49
N ARG A 407 4.20 -18.60 -4.03
CA ARG A 407 4.05 -17.16 -4.31
C ARG A 407 4.60 -16.79 -5.69
N PRO A 408 3.94 -17.25 -6.76
CA PRO A 408 4.44 -17.07 -8.14
C PRO A 408 4.42 -15.61 -8.62
N ASP A 409 3.74 -14.71 -7.90
CA ASP A 409 3.63 -13.29 -8.27
C ASP A 409 4.58 -12.38 -7.48
N ASP A 410 5.41 -12.94 -6.60
CA ASP A 410 6.35 -12.18 -5.78
C ASP A 410 7.61 -11.82 -6.59
N TRP A 411 7.62 -10.60 -7.14
CA TRP A 411 8.71 -10.11 -7.99
C TRP A 411 10.07 -10.07 -7.28
N ARG A 412 10.09 -9.89 -5.96
CA ARG A 412 11.33 -9.81 -5.17
C ARG A 412 12.01 -11.17 -5.03
N LEU A 413 11.23 -12.24 -4.97
CA LEU A 413 11.80 -13.60 -5.02
C LEU A 413 12.49 -13.86 -6.35
N TYR A 414 11.93 -13.40 -7.46
CA TYR A 414 12.59 -13.51 -8.77
C TYR A 414 13.86 -12.66 -8.88
N GLU A 415 13.88 -11.47 -8.28
CA GLU A 415 15.08 -10.64 -8.23
C GLU A 415 16.20 -11.33 -7.42
N LEU A 416 15.89 -11.89 -6.25
CA LEU A 416 16.82 -12.68 -5.46
C LEU A 416 17.28 -13.93 -6.21
N GLN A 417 16.39 -14.59 -6.96
CA GLN A 417 16.70 -15.75 -7.78
C GLN A 417 17.65 -15.38 -8.93
N ALA A 418 17.46 -14.23 -9.57
CA ALA A 418 18.38 -13.75 -10.59
C ALA A 418 19.79 -13.53 -10.02
N ARG A 419 19.91 -12.91 -8.83
CA ARG A 419 21.19 -12.74 -8.13
C ARG A 419 21.84 -14.07 -7.77
N ALA A 420 21.05 -15.05 -7.33
CA ALA A 420 21.54 -16.39 -7.02
C ALA A 420 22.10 -17.11 -8.26
N PHE A 421 21.41 -17.02 -9.39
CA PHE A 421 21.87 -17.58 -10.67
C PHE A 421 23.09 -16.84 -11.23
N GLU A 422 23.16 -15.51 -11.07
CA GLU A 422 24.34 -14.72 -11.41
C GLU A 422 25.58 -15.22 -10.64
N ALA A 423 25.47 -15.37 -9.34
CA ALA A 423 26.55 -15.86 -8.48
C ALA A 423 27.02 -17.30 -8.80
N THR A 424 26.16 -18.09 -9.45
CA THR A 424 26.50 -19.46 -9.90
C THR A 424 26.89 -19.53 -11.39
N GLY A 425 26.88 -18.42 -12.11
CA GLY A 425 27.22 -18.36 -13.54
C GLY A 425 26.13 -18.92 -14.48
N ALA A 426 24.90 -19.13 -13.99
CA ALA A 426 23.78 -19.67 -14.75
C ALA A 426 23.06 -18.55 -15.55
N SER A 427 23.72 -17.98 -16.55
CA SER A 427 23.29 -16.76 -17.25
C SER A 427 21.90 -16.85 -17.87
N LEU A 428 21.51 -17.98 -18.48
CA LEU A 428 20.15 -18.14 -19.03
C LEU A 428 19.09 -18.03 -17.92
N SER A 429 19.27 -18.76 -16.83
CA SER A 429 18.34 -18.75 -15.70
C SER A 429 18.31 -17.39 -14.97
N GLN A 430 19.48 -16.71 -14.89
CA GLN A 430 19.58 -15.33 -14.35
C GLN A 430 18.68 -14.38 -15.13
N HIS A 431 18.86 -14.27 -16.46
CA HIS A 431 18.09 -13.35 -17.28
C HIS A 431 16.61 -13.72 -17.34
N ARG A 432 16.28 -15.03 -17.30
CA ARG A 432 14.89 -15.48 -17.19
C ARG A 432 14.24 -15.05 -15.88
N ALA A 433 14.92 -15.23 -14.74
CA ALA A 433 14.42 -14.78 -13.45
C ALA A 433 14.29 -13.25 -13.39
N GLN A 434 15.26 -12.52 -13.94
CA GLN A 434 15.21 -11.07 -14.04
C GLN A 434 14.02 -10.61 -14.90
N ALA A 435 13.72 -11.30 -15.99
CA ALA A 435 12.55 -11.01 -16.83
C ALA A 435 11.23 -11.21 -16.05
N GLU A 436 11.09 -12.26 -15.28
CA GLU A 436 9.91 -12.47 -14.44
C GLU A 436 9.77 -11.39 -13.37
N SER A 437 10.87 -10.94 -12.75
CA SER A 437 10.85 -9.80 -11.81
C SER A 437 10.30 -8.54 -12.50
N TYR A 438 10.81 -8.18 -13.67
CA TYR A 438 10.32 -7.01 -14.42
C TYR A 438 8.85 -7.17 -14.84
N TYR A 439 8.46 -8.36 -15.29
CA TYR A 439 7.08 -8.66 -15.68
C TYR A 439 6.11 -8.44 -14.51
N ARG A 440 6.42 -9.00 -13.33
CA ARG A 440 5.59 -8.85 -12.12
C ARG A 440 5.53 -7.40 -11.59
N ARG A 441 6.56 -6.60 -11.93
CA ARG A 441 6.56 -5.16 -11.65
C ARG A 441 5.82 -4.33 -12.72
N GLY A 442 5.27 -4.98 -13.75
CA GLY A 442 4.54 -4.33 -14.84
C GLY A 442 5.45 -3.74 -15.92
N ASN A 443 6.74 -4.02 -15.93
CA ASN A 443 7.69 -3.53 -16.95
C ASN A 443 7.89 -4.58 -18.06
N LEU A 444 6.88 -4.69 -18.94
CA LEU A 444 6.89 -5.66 -20.05
C LEU A 444 8.08 -5.45 -21.01
N ALA A 445 8.46 -4.20 -21.28
CA ALA A 445 9.57 -3.92 -22.19
C ALA A 445 10.90 -4.47 -21.64
N ALA A 446 11.23 -4.15 -20.40
CA ALA A 446 12.43 -4.67 -19.75
C ALA A 446 12.40 -6.20 -19.59
N ALA A 447 11.23 -6.80 -19.39
CA ALA A 447 11.08 -8.25 -19.32
C ALA A 447 11.39 -8.91 -20.67
N VAL A 448 10.91 -8.34 -21.79
CA VAL A 448 11.23 -8.80 -23.15
C VAL A 448 12.73 -8.68 -23.42
N ASP A 449 13.35 -7.53 -23.11
CA ASP A 449 14.79 -7.30 -23.30
C ASP A 449 15.62 -8.36 -22.56
N GLN A 450 15.26 -8.69 -21.32
CA GLN A 450 15.95 -9.73 -20.54
C GLN A 450 15.81 -11.11 -21.17
N LEU A 451 14.64 -11.49 -21.67
CA LEU A 451 14.45 -12.76 -22.37
C LEU A 451 15.18 -12.80 -23.71
N GLU A 452 15.29 -11.68 -24.44
CA GLU A 452 16.10 -11.59 -25.65
C GLU A 452 17.59 -11.81 -25.38
N ILE A 453 18.07 -11.38 -24.21
CA ILE A 453 19.42 -11.68 -23.75
C ILE A 453 19.53 -13.16 -23.38
N ALA A 454 18.57 -13.69 -22.61
CA ALA A 454 18.56 -15.10 -22.17
C ALA A 454 18.69 -16.08 -23.33
N VAL A 455 17.93 -15.89 -24.42
CA VAL A 455 17.94 -16.80 -25.58
C VAL A 455 19.24 -16.76 -26.41
N LYS A 456 20.16 -15.81 -26.15
CA LYS A 456 21.50 -15.77 -26.77
C LYS A 456 22.46 -16.78 -26.13
N PHE A 457 22.21 -17.23 -24.91
CA PHE A 457 23.07 -18.19 -24.20
C PHE A 457 22.76 -19.63 -24.57
N ARG A 458 22.79 -19.96 -25.89
CA ARG A 458 22.49 -21.32 -26.41
C ARG A 458 23.56 -22.37 -26.11
N LYS A 459 24.83 -21.95 -26.05
CA LYS A 459 25.95 -22.90 -25.82
C LYS A 459 26.00 -23.29 -24.34
N GLY A 460 25.81 -24.58 -24.08
CA GLY A 460 25.91 -25.16 -22.73
C GLY A 460 24.60 -25.06 -21.90
N SER A 461 23.52 -24.51 -22.47
CA SER A 461 22.23 -24.50 -21.80
C SER A 461 21.43 -25.76 -22.06
N ASP A 462 20.64 -26.20 -21.07
CA ASP A 462 19.67 -27.27 -21.21
C ASP A 462 18.63 -26.90 -22.27
N PHE A 463 18.32 -27.83 -23.16
CA PHE A 463 17.29 -27.67 -24.20
C PHE A 463 15.91 -27.28 -23.58
N TYR A 464 15.57 -27.87 -22.45
CA TYR A 464 14.32 -27.62 -21.77
C TYR A 464 14.22 -26.16 -21.24
N GLU A 465 15.27 -25.69 -20.57
CA GLU A 465 15.36 -24.32 -20.06
C GLU A 465 15.31 -23.29 -21.22
N MET A 466 15.98 -23.58 -22.32
CA MET A 466 15.93 -22.72 -23.51
C MET A 466 14.53 -22.66 -24.11
N SER A 467 13.83 -23.80 -24.22
CA SER A 467 12.47 -23.86 -24.74
C SER A 467 11.49 -23.07 -23.90
N ILE A 468 11.66 -23.09 -22.57
CA ILE A 468 10.86 -22.27 -21.65
C ILE A 468 11.11 -20.79 -21.91
N ALA A 469 12.37 -20.34 -22.00
CA ALA A 469 12.73 -18.96 -22.25
C ALA A 469 12.18 -18.45 -23.60
N GLU A 470 12.31 -19.25 -24.68
CA GLU A 470 11.78 -18.91 -26.00
C GLU A 470 10.25 -18.82 -26.03
N SER A 471 9.58 -19.75 -25.33
CA SER A 471 8.11 -19.71 -25.22
C SER A 471 7.65 -18.47 -24.46
N ARG A 472 8.30 -18.17 -23.34
CA ARG A 472 7.98 -17.00 -22.53
C ARG A 472 8.25 -15.68 -23.29
N LEU A 473 9.32 -15.63 -24.07
CA LEU A 473 9.64 -14.47 -24.92
C LEU A 473 8.53 -14.21 -25.95
N ARG A 474 8.00 -15.25 -26.60
CA ARG A 474 6.87 -15.08 -27.54
C ARG A 474 5.63 -14.54 -26.84
N GLU A 475 5.31 -15.07 -25.67
CA GLU A 475 4.16 -14.62 -24.88
C GLU A 475 4.28 -13.15 -24.48
N LEU A 476 5.43 -12.74 -23.91
CA LEU A 476 5.61 -11.38 -23.42
C LEU A 476 5.75 -10.36 -24.57
N ARG A 477 6.28 -10.75 -25.75
CA ARG A 477 6.25 -9.90 -26.94
C ARG A 477 4.82 -9.62 -27.40
N ALA A 478 3.98 -10.64 -27.45
CA ALA A 478 2.58 -10.44 -27.81
C ALA A 478 1.84 -9.56 -26.79
N ALA A 479 2.12 -9.74 -25.49
CA ALA A 479 1.57 -8.87 -24.45
C ALA A 479 2.02 -7.41 -24.60
N LEU A 480 3.29 -7.18 -24.90
CA LEU A 480 3.86 -5.84 -25.13
C LEU A 480 3.26 -5.16 -26.36
N GLU A 481 3.04 -5.90 -27.46
CA GLU A 481 2.37 -5.39 -28.66
C GLU A 481 0.93 -4.98 -28.36
N ASN A 482 0.20 -5.80 -27.58
CA ASN A 482 -1.17 -5.49 -27.15
C ASN A 482 -1.20 -4.24 -26.24
N GLU A 483 -0.26 -4.11 -25.32
CA GLU A 483 -0.13 -2.93 -24.45
C GLU A 483 0.10 -1.66 -25.29
N ARG A 484 1.05 -1.71 -26.22
CA ARG A 484 1.35 -0.59 -27.14
C ARG A 484 0.15 -0.22 -28.03
N ALA A 485 -0.59 -1.21 -28.50
CA ALA A 485 -1.81 -0.99 -29.28
C ALA A 485 -2.90 -0.30 -28.44
N ALA A 486 -3.10 -0.73 -27.20
CA ALA A 486 -4.05 -0.12 -26.27
C ALA A 486 -3.63 1.33 -25.92
N GLU A 487 -2.34 1.57 -25.65
CA GLU A 487 -1.83 2.93 -25.41
C GLU A 487 -1.99 3.85 -26.63
N LYS A 488 -1.79 3.32 -27.83
CA LYS A 488 -2.02 4.07 -29.08
C LYS A 488 -3.50 4.40 -29.27
N ALA A 489 -4.39 3.47 -29.00
CA ALA A 489 -5.82 3.71 -29.06
C ALA A 489 -6.28 4.81 -28.08
N LEU A 490 -5.70 4.88 -26.88
CA LEU A 490 -5.96 5.94 -25.91
C LEU A 490 -5.45 7.33 -26.36
N LYS A 491 -4.40 7.41 -27.18
CA LYS A 491 -3.86 8.68 -27.71
C LYS A 491 -4.64 9.22 -28.92
N ILE A 492 -5.31 8.36 -29.67
CA ILE A 492 -6.03 8.71 -30.89
C ILE A 492 -7.50 9.01 -30.61
N SER A 493 -8.04 8.53 -29.52
CA SER A 493 -9.42 8.73 -29.06
C SER A 493 -9.55 9.93 -28.12
#